data_a82e17ddf2ab7dc54635e220ce2abc0e
#
_entry.id   a82e17ddf2ab7dc54635e220ce2abc0e
#
_cell.length_a   1.000
_cell.length_b   1.000
_cell.length_c   1.000
_cell.angle_alpha   90.00
_cell.angle_beta   90.00
_cell.angle_gamma   90.00
#
_symmetry.space_group_name_H-M   'P 1'
#
loop_
_entity.id
_entity.type
_entity.pdbx_description
1 polymer ?
#
loop_
_entity_poly.entity_id
_entity_poly.type
_entity_poly.pdbx_seq_one_letter_code
_entity_poly.pdbx_strand_id
1 'polypeptide(L)'
;IKGVVDIDRQIMALDAELHSDLEKLLLENGSNQESLWGINLYPDVEGDDFIEFDSLINISPRRDNFSRNVEDEAIRGQIRSIVNNLIK
;
A
#
# COMPACT_ATOMS: atom_id res chain seq x y z
N ILE A 1 -10.96 -3.19 3.40
CA ILE A 1 -10.82 -1.95 2.62
C ILE A 1 -9.49 -1.98 1.88
N LYS A 2 -9.55 -1.82 0.58
CA LYS A 2 -8.34 -1.73 -0.22
C LYS A 2 -7.70 -0.35 -0.07
N GLY A 3 -6.36 -0.32 0.00
CA GLY A 3 -5.60 0.90 0.04
C GLY A 3 -4.36 0.81 -0.82
N VAL A 4 -3.88 1.95 -1.29
CA VAL A 4 -2.58 2.07 -1.96
C VAL A 4 -1.82 3.19 -1.26
N VAL A 5 -0.63 2.87 -0.80
CA VAL A 5 0.24 3.78 -0.07
C VAL A 5 1.35 4.25 -1.00
N ASP A 6 1.60 5.56 -1.01
CA ASP A 6 2.78 6.15 -1.63
C ASP A 6 3.80 6.38 -0.51
N ILE A 7 4.86 5.58 -0.48
CA ILE A 7 5.84 5.65 0.60
C ILE A 7 6.75 6.87 0.50
N ASP A 8 6.87 7.45 -0.67
CA ASP A 8 7.69 8.65 -0.88
C ASP A 8 6.96 9.91 -0.40
N ARG A 9 5.71 10.06 -0.81
CA ARG A 9 4.90 11.23 -0.46
C ARG A 9 4.17 11.08 0.88
N GLN A 10 4.18 9.89 1.45
CA GLN A 10 3.52 9.57 2.73
C GLN A 10 2.03 9.85 2.69
N ILE A 11 1.38 9.46 1.60
CA ILE A 11 -0.06 9.57 1.41
C ILE A 11 -0.64 8.20 1.08
N MET A 12 -1.96 8.11 1.18
CA MET A 12 -2.66 6.85 0.93
C MET A 12 -4.01 7.15 0.27
N ALA A 13 -4.34 6.35 -0.74
CA ALA A 13 -5.68 6.34 -1.33
C ALA A 13 -6.44 5.10 -0.84
N LEU A 14 -7.71 5.26 -0.55
CA LEU A 14 -8.54 4.22 0.05
C LEU A 14 -9.85 4.04 -0.69
N ASP A 15 -10.40 2.85 -0.55
CA ASP A 15 -11.82 2.56 -0.77
C ASP A 15 -12.23 2.57 -2.23
N ALA A 16 -11.65 1.63 -2.99
CA ALA A 16 -12.11 1.27 -4.32
C ALA A 16 -12.23 -0.25 -4.41
N GLU A 17 -12.87 -0.74 -5.44
CA GLU A 17 -13.01 -2.18 -5.64
C GLU A 17 -11.69 -2.85 -6.02
N LEU A 18 -10.83 -2.13 -6.73
CA LEU A 18 -9.54 -2.66 -7.20
C LEU A 18 -8.40 -1.76 -6.74
N HIS A 19 -7.29 -2.40 -6.33
CA HIS A 19 -6.06 -1.65 -6.04
C HIS A 19 -5.60 -0.84 -7.25
N SER A 20 -5.79 -1.35 -8.46
CA SER A 20 -5.38 -0.66 -9.68
C SER A 20 -6.12 0.67 -9.89
N ASP A 21 -7.34 0.80 -9.40
CA ASP A 21 -8.07 2.07 -9.47
C ASP A 21 -7.43 3.12 -8.57
N LEU A 22 -7.00 2.71 -7.38
CA LEU A 22 -6.32 3.61 -6.44
C LEU A 22 -4.91 3.96 -6.93
N GLU A 23 -4.21 2.99 -7.51
CA GLU A 23 -2.91 3.22 -8.11
C GLU A 23 -3.01 4.27 -9.22
N LYS A 24 -4.00 4.13 -10.10
CA LYS A 24 -4.24 5.07 -11.18
C LYS A 24 -4.51 6.47 -10.65
N LEU A 25 -5.34 6.57 -9.62
CA LEU A 25 -5.64 7.86 -8.99
C LEU A 25 -4.37 8.55 -8.49
N LEU A 26 -3.51 7.82 -7.80
CA LEU A 26 -2.27 8.38 -7.28
C LEU A 26 -1.30 8.76 -8.40
N LEU A 27 -1.20 7.93 -9.45
CA LEU A 27 -0.36 8.25 -10.60
C LEU A 27 -0.83 9.53 -11.30
N GLU A 28 -2.14 9.71 -11.45
CA GLU A 28 -2.71 10.92 -12.05
C GLU A 28 -2.46 12.16 -11.18
N ASN A 29 -2.21 11.98 -9.90
CA ASN A 29 -1.96 13.06 -8.95
C ASN A 29 -0.48 13.25 -8.61
N GLY A 30 0.41 12.70 -9.42
CA GLY A 30 1.84 12.97 -9.33
C GLY A 30 2.67 11.94 -8.58
N SER A 31 2.09 10.81 -8.18
CA SER A 31 2.86 9.73 -7.58
C SER A 31 3.70 8.99 -8.61
N ASN A 32 4.82 8.42 -8.17
CA ASN A 32 5.63 7.53 -8.98
C ASN A 32 5.23 6.08 -8.70
N GLN A 33 5.07 5.30 -9.75
CA GLN A 33 4.64 3.90 -9.60
C GLN A 33 5.55 3.10 -8.67
N GLU A 34 6.84 3.38 -8.68
CA GLU A 34 7.82 2.68 -7.87
C GLU A 34 7.62 2.88 -6.37
N SER A 35 6.87 3.91 -5.98
CA SER A 35 6.59 4.23 -4.58
C SER A 35 5.24 3.68 -4.10
N LEU A 36 4.46 3.05 -4.98
CA LEU A 36 3.09 2.63 -4.68
C LEU A 36 3.02 1.16 -4.29
N TRP A 37 2.37 0.91 -3.15
CA TRP A 37 2.17 -0.44 -2.63
C TRP A 37 0.72 -0.65 -2.22
N GLY A 38 0.17 -1.79 -2.61
CA GLY A 38 -1.21 -2.14 -2.28
C GLY A 38 -1.31 -2.89 -0.96
N ILE A 39 -2.30 -2.53 -0.19
CA ILE A 39 -2.60 -3.14 1.10
C ILE A 39 -4.10 -3.34 1.24
N ASN A 40 -4.48 -4.15 2.22
CA ASN A 40 -5.85 -4.24 2.67
C ASN A 40 -5.90 -3.85 4.14
N LEU A 41 -6.91 -3.08 4.52
CA LEU A 41 -7.12 -2.65 5.89
C LEU A 41 -8.35 -3.35 6.46
N TYR A 42 -8.23 -3.82 7.69
CA TYR A 42 -9.30 -4.48 8.44
C TYR A 42 -9.58 -3.68 9.72
N PRO A 43 -10.48 -2.67 9.64
CA PRO A 43 -10.66 -1.72 10.75
C PRO A 43 -11.08 -2.37 12.09
N ASP A 44 -11.69 -3.55 12.02
CA ASP A 44 -12.15 -4.25 13.21
C ASP A 44 -11.09 -5.17 13.83
N VAL A 45 -9.92 -5.26 13.20
CA VAL A 45 -8.81 -6.10 13.68
C VAL A 45 -7.80 -5.21 14.39
N GLU A 46 -7.39 -5.61 15.59
CA GLU A 46 -6.39 -4.89 16.37
C GLU A 46 -4.99 -5.43 16.11
N GLY A 47 -3.99 -4.59 16.36
CA GLY A 47 -2.59 -4.96 16.26
C GLY A 47 -2.09 -5.01 14.81
N ASP A 48 -1.04 -5.79 14.58
CA ASP A 48 -0.36 -5.83 13.29
C ASP A 48 -1.19 -6.43 12.16
N ASP A 49 -2.20 -7.26 12.50
CA ASP A 49 -3.06 -7.89 11.50
C ASP A 49 -4.08 -6.93 10.89
N PHE A 50 -4.16 -5.73 11.40
CA PHE A 50 -4.97 -4.65 10.84
C PHE A 50 -4.58 -4.34 9.39
N ILE A 51 -3.30 -4.49 9.04
CA ILE A 51 -2.78 -4.24 7.70
C ILE A 51 -2.36 -5.56 7.07
N GLU A 52 -2.94 -5.88 5.92
CA GLU A 52 -2.55 -7.03 5.13
C GLU A 52 -1.82 -6.57 3.87
N PHE A 53 -0.65 -7.12 3.63
CA PHE A 53 0.17 -6.80 2.46
C PHE A 53 -0.13 -7.81 1.35
N ASP A 54 -1.25 -7.61 0.65
CA ASP A 54 -1.70 -8.53 -0.38
C ASP A 54 -2.36 -7.77 -1.52
N SER A 55 -1.68 -7.66 -2.65
CA SER A 55 -2.21 -7.02 -3.84
C SER A 55 -1.43 -7.41 -5.08
N LEU A 56 -2.14 -7.60 -6.18
CA LEU A 56 -1.50 -7.88 -7.47
C LEU A 56 -0.57 -6.75 -7.91
N ILE A 57 -0.84 -5.50 -7.54
CA ILE A 57 0.04 -4.39 -7.94
C ILE A 57 1.41 -4.46 -7.28
N ASN A 58 1.56 -5.26 -6.22
CA ASN A 58 2.85 -5.43 -5.55
C ASN A 58 3.81 -6.31 -6.34
N ILE A 59 3.30 -7.13 -7.25
CA ILE A 59 4.15 -7.97 -8.09
C ILE A 59 4.89 -7.06 -9.07
N SER A 60 6.18 -6.88 -8.82
CA SER A 60 7.02 -5.97 -9.59
C SER A 60 8.47 -6.46 -9.60
N PRO A 61 8.85 -7.22 -10.63
CA PRO A 61 10.25 -7.69 -10.75
C PRO A 61 11.27 -6.56 -10.74
N ARG A 62 10.91 -5.38 -11.25
CA ARG A 62 11.80 -4.21 -11.26
C ARG A 62 12.14 -3.73 -9.84
N ARG A 63 11.27 -4.03 -8.87
CA ARG A 63 11.46 -3.67 -7.46
C ARG A 63 11.90 -4.86 -6.61
N ASP A 64 12.30 -5.97 -7.25
CA ASP A 64 12.65 -7.21 -6.56
C ASP A 64 11.53 -7.76 -5.69
N ASN A 65 10.27 -7.49 -6.07
CA ASN A 65 9.11 -8.00 -5.36
C ASN A 65 8.34 -8.95 -6.28
N PHE A 66 8.37 -10.25 -5.96
CA PHE A 66 7.89 -11.29 -6.86
C PHE A 66 6.59 -11.95 -6.40
N SER A 67 6.02 -11.47 -5.32
CA SER A 67 4.77 -11.97 -4.76
C SER A 67 3.77 -10.83 -4.57
N ARG A 68 2.57 -11.19 -4.16
CA ARG A 68 1.54 -10.21 -3.80
C ARG A 68 1.85 -9.52 -2.47
N ASN A 69 2.75 -10.08 -1.68
CA ASN A 69 3.22 -9.50 -0.43
C ASN A 69 4.16 -8.33 -0.72
N VAL A 70 4.43 -7.52 0.29
CA VAL A 70 5.54 -6.58 0.29
C VAL A 70 6.68 -7.30 0.98
N GLU A 71 7.68 -7.74 0.21
CA GLU A 71 8.71 -8.65 0.72
C GLU A 71 9.76 -7.95 1.58
N ASP A 72 10.01 -6.68 1.34
CA ASP A 72 11.01 -5.90 2.06
C ASP A 72 10.45 -5.43 3.41
N GLU A 73 11.07 -5.87 4.50
CA GLU A 73 10.63 -5.53 5.85
C GLU A 73 10.72 -4.04 6.13
N ALA A 74 11.71 -3.36 5.56
CA ALA A 74 11.86 -1.91 5.72
C ALA A 74 10.69 -1.16 5.08
N ILE A 75 10.27 -1.60 3.90
CA ILE A 75 9.12 -1.02 3.20
C ILE A 75 7.83 -1.28 3.98
N ARG A 76 7.64 -2.49 4.51
CA ARG A 76 6.49 -2.79 5.36
C ARG A 76 6.45 -1.88 6.58
N GLY A 77 7.60 -1.63 7.19
CA GLY A 77 7.71 -0.71 8.32
C GLY A 77 7.29 0.72 7.96
N GLN A 78 7.73 1.20 6.80
CA GLN A 78 7.32 2.52 6.30
C GLN A 78 5.82 2.58 6.07
N ILE A 79 5.23 1.55 5.47
CA ILE A 79 3.79 1.49 5.22
C ILE A 79 3.02 1.52 6.55
N ARG A 80 3.42 0.72 7.53
CA ARG A 80 2.77 0.71 8.85
C ARG A 80 2.81 2.09 9.49
N SER A 81 3.95 2.76 9.43
CA SER A 81 4.12 4.10 9.99
C SER A 81 3.18 5.11 9.32
N ILE A 82 3.11 5.09 7.98
CA ILE A 82 2.25 6.00 7.23
C ILE A 82 0.78 5.75 7.56
N VAL A 83 0.35 4.49 7.55
CA VAL A 83 -1.04 4.13 7.87
C VAL A 83 -1.40 4.57 9.27
N ASN A 84 -0.55 4.31 10.24
CA ASN A 84 -0.81 4.69 11.64
C ASN A 84 -0.90 6.20 11.80
N ASN A 85 -0.07 6.96 11.10
CA ASN A 85 -0.10 8.42 11.17
C ASN A 85 -1.36 9.01 10.53
N LEU A 86 -1.87 8.40 9.47
CA LEU A 86 -3.02 8.92 8.74
C LEU A 86 -4.36 8.50 9.37
N ILE A 87 -4.41 7.33 9.98
CA ILE A 87 -5.67 6.78 10.54
C ILE A 87 -5.82 7.11 12.03
N LYS A 88 -4.73 7.24 12.71
CA LYS A 88 -4.72 7.61 14.14
C LYS A 88 -4.35 9.06 14.32
#